data_203bd09ae3ca8bbde2fae72e6b3886d7
#
_entry.id   203bd09ae3ca8bbde2fae72e6b3886d7
#
_cell.length_a   1.000
_cell.length_b   1.000
_cell.length_c   1.000
_cell.angle_alpha   90.00
_cell.angle_beta   90.00
_cell.angle_gamma   90.00
#
_symmetry.space_group_name_H-M   'P 1'
#
loop_
_entity.id
_entity.type
_entity.pdbx_description
1 polymer ?
#
loop_
_entity_poly.entity_id
_entity_poly.type
_entity_poly.pdbx_seq_one_letter_code
_entity_poly.pdbx_strand_id
1 'polypeptide(L)'
;MNVLKGIITEIQSHEGISLVKLKSNENIFTSIILDVPDYLKENNTVKIIFKETEVIISKDLNPSISVQNQICGRIESIKKGVILSQITLSIGEDKIQSIITTNACEQLDLKENQNILALIKTNEVSLSAYD
;
A
#
# COMPACT_ATOMS: atom_id res chain seq x y z
N MET A 1 -8.85 -7.74 0.71
CA MET A 1 -8.55 -6.31 0.96
C MET A 1 -7.47 -6.17 2.01
N ASN A 2 -6.48 -5.35 1.73
CA ASN A 2 -5.51 -4.96 2.76
C ASN A 2 -6.10 -3.82 3.57
N VAL A 3 -6.02 -3.92 4.88
CA VAL A 3 -6.54 -2.88 5.78
C VAL A 3 -5.47 -2.60 6.84
N LEU A 4 -5.05 -1.34 6.90
CA LEU A 4 -4.08 -0.89 7.90
C LEU A 4 -4.69 0.24 8.71
N LYS A 5 -4.17 0.44 9.92
CA LYS A 5 -4.56 1.56 10.77
C LYS A 5 -3.61 2.72 10.49
N GLY A 6 -4.16 3.90 10.27
CA GLY A 6 -3.36 5.10 10.04
C GLY A 6 -3.89 6.30 10.76
N ILE A 7 -3.01 7.29 10.94
CA ILE A 7 -3.36 8.57 11.52
C ILE A 7 -3.08 9.63 10.46
N ILE A 8 -4.08 10.49 10.22
CA ILE A 8 -3.95 11.57 9.24
C ILE A 8 -3.01 12.63 9.80
N THR A 9 -1.94 12.91 9.06
CA THR A 9 -0.94 13.92 9.47
C THR A 9 -1.09 15.24 8.74
N GLU A 10 -1.63 15.22 7.52
CA GLU A 10 -1.74 16.43 6.71
C GLU A 10 -2.84 16.26 5.67
N ILE A 11 -3.60 17.31 5.42
CA ILE A 11 -4.58 17.36 4.34
C ILE A 11 -4.34 18.64 3.55
N GLN A 12 -4.14 18.48 2.24
CA GLN A 12 -3.97 19.60 1.33
C GLN A 12 -5.08 19.52 0.28
N SER A 13 -5.93 20.54 0.21
CA SER A 13 -7.08 20.55 -0.70
C SER A 13 -6.99 21.68 -1.70
N HIS A 14 -7.35 21.39 -2.94
CA HIS A 14 -7.40 22.39 -4.00
C HIS A 14 -8.38 21.92 -5.07
N GLU A 15 -9.35 22.77 -5.38
CA GLU A 15 -10.34 22.51 -6.46
C GLU A 15 -11.04 21.15 -6.34
N GLY A 16 -11.47 20.79 -5.12
CA GLY A 16 -12.23 19.56 -4.89
C GLY A 16 -11.37 18.30 -4.78
N ILE A 17 -10.06 18.43 -4.94
CA ILE A 17 -9.13 17.31 -4.80
C ILE A 17 -8.36 17.48 -3.51
N SER A 18 -8.26 16.43 -2.72
CA SER A 18 -7.49 16.44 -1.47
C SER A 18 -6.38 15.42 -1.52
N LEU A 19 -5.18 15.86 -1.14
CA LEU A 19 -4.05 14.98 -0.92
C LEU A 19 -3.94 14.76 0.58
N VAL A 20 -4.07 13.52 1.02
CA VAL A 20 -4.07 13.16 2.43
C VAL A 20 -2.83 12.35 2.73
N LYS A 21 -2.05 12.81 3.71
CA LYS A 21 -0.88 12.08 4.19
C LYS A 21 -1.22 11.41 5.52
N LEU A 22 -0.78 10.16 5.65
CA LEU A 22 -1.09 9.34 6.81
C LEU A 22 0.18 8.64 7.29
N LYS A 23 0.22 8.38 8.59
CA LYS A 23 1.28 7.57 9.19
C LYS A 23 0.67 6.28 9.69
N SER A 24 1.22 5.15 9.27
CA SER A 24 0.86 3.81 9.74
C SER A 24 2.14 3.15 10.26
N ASN A 25 2.27 3.06 11.57
CA ASN A 25 3.53 2.66 12.23
C ASN A 25 4.67 3.55 11.71
N GLU A 26 5.71 2.98 11.12
CA GLU A 26 6.84 3.76 10.58
C GLU A 26 6.65 4.16 9.12
N ASN A 27 5.52 3.78 8.51
CA ASN A 27 5.29 4.01 7.08
C ASN A 27 4.41 5.22 6.86
N ILE A 28 4.68 5.94 5.76
CA ILE A 28 3.89 7.09 5.34
C ILE A 28 3.13 6.71 4.07
N PHE A 29 1.82 6.94 4.10
CA PHE A 29 0.94 6.73 2.95
C PHE A 29 0.42 8.06 2.47
N THR A 30 0.20 8.17 1.16
CA THR A 30 -0.45 9.30 0.53
C THR A 30 -1.65 8.80 -0.25
N SER A 31 -2.79 9.46 -0.07
CA SER A 31 -4.02 9.13 -0.77
C SER A 31 -4.59 10.37 -1.43
N ILE A 32 -5.14 10.21 -2.63
CA ILE A 32 -5.86 11.27 -3.34
C ILE A 32 -7.34 10.97 -3.20
N ILE A 33 -8.10 11.94 -2.69
CA ILE A 33 -9.52 11.78 -2.40
C ILE A 33 -10.31 12.93 -3.04
N LEU A 34 -11.47 12.59 -3.61
CA LEU A 34 -12.46 13.56 -4.07
C LEU A 34 -13.54 13.65 -2.99
N ASP A 35 -14.03 14.84 -2.70
CA ASP A 35 -15.11 15.06 -1.73
C ASP A 35 -14.77 14.52 -0.33
N VAL A 36 -14.00 15.29 0.43
CA VAL A 36 -13.50 14.89 1.75
C VAL A 36 -14.65 14.70 2.74
N PRO A 37 -14.88 13.48 3.28
CA PRO A 37 -15.90 13.28 4.33
C PRO A 37 -15.46 13.89 5.66
N ASP A 38 -16.42 14.11 6.55
CA ASP A 38 -16.21 14.80 7.82
C ASP A 38 -15.20 14.09 8.75
N TYR A 39 -15.05 12.77 8.64
CA TYR A 39 -14.12 12.02 9.48
C TYR A 39 -12.67 12.18 9.04
N LEU A 40 -12.42 12.80 7.88
CA LEU A 40 -11.06 13.05 7.41
C LEU A 40 -10.56 14.38 7.95
N LYS A 41 -9.96 14.33 9.13
CA LYS A 41 -9.35 15.50 9.79
C LYS A 41 -7.99 15.11 10.30
N GLU A 42 -7.09 16.09 10.39
CA GLU A 42 -5.77 15.87 10.96
C GLU A 42 -5.88 15.24 12.35
N ASN A 43 -4.99 14.33 12.64
CA ASN A 43 -4.89 13.56 13.88
C ASN A 43 -5.99 12.50 14.08
N ASN A 44 -6.93 12.37 13.15
CA ASN A 44 -7.92 11.30 13.23
C ASN A 44 -7.32 9.97 12.81
N THR A 45 -7.79 8.90 13.45
CA THR A 45 -7.43 7.54 13.09
C THR A 45 -8.41 7.04 12.03
N VAL A 46 -7.88 6.42 10.99
CA VAL A 46 -8.68 5.88 9.89
C VAL A 46 -8.14 4.52 9.46
N LYS A 47 -8.93 3.82 8.68
CA LYS A 47 -8.47 2.62 7.97
C LYS A 47 -7.90 3.02 6.63
N ILE A 48 -6.72 2.48 6.31
CA ILE A 48 -6.10 2.62 5.01
C ILE A 48 -6.38 1.31 4.28
N ILE A 49 -7.07 1.37 3.15
CA ILE A 49 -7.58 0.19 2.45
C ILE A 49 -7.09 0.18 1.02
N PHE A 50 -6.56 -0.94 0.58
CA PHE A 50 -6.18 -1.13 -0.81
C PHE A 50 -6.26 -2.60 -1.20
N LYS A 51 -6.57 -2.85 -2.47
CA LYS A 51 -6.78 -4.22 -2.97
C LYS A 51 -5.45 -4.93 -3.16
N GLU A 52 -5.45 -6.23 -2.97
CA GLU A 52 -4.27 -7.07 -3.20
C GLU A 52 -3.76 -6.94 -4.64
N THR A 53 -4.68 -6.80 -5.60
CA THR A 53 -4.34 -6.66 -7.02
C THR A 53 -3.74 -5.29 -7.36
N GLU A 54 -3.82 -4.33 -6.45
CA GLU A 54 -3.25 -2.99 -6.65
C GLU A 54 -1.83 -2.86 -6.08
N VAL A 55 -1.31 -3.91 -5.45
CA VAL A 55 0.02 -3.88 -4.85
C VAL A 55 1.04 -4.39 -5.87
N ILE A 56 1.92 -3.49 -6.28
CA ILE A 56 3.02 -3.79 -7.20
C ILE A 56 4.26 -4.12 -6.37
N ILE A 57 5.07 -5.05 -6.82
CA ILE A 57 6.30 -5.43 -6.13
C ILE A 57 7.51 -4.99 -6.95
N SER A 58 8.45 -4.32 -6.29
CA SER A 58 9.73 -3.93 -6.88
C SER A 58 10.88 -4.56 -6.10
N LYS A 59 11.79 -5.21 -6.80
CA LYS A 59 13.04 -5.70 -6.20
C LYS A 59 14.05 -4.57 -6.03
N ASP A 60 13.94 -3.54 -6.85
CA ASP A 60 14.73 -2.33 -6.69
C ASP A 60 14.17 -1.56 -5.50
N LEU A 61 14.98 -1.33 -4.49
CA LEU A 61 14.55 -0.68 -3.26
C LEU A 61 14.56 0.85 -3.35
N ASN A 62 14.97 1.41 -4.47
CA ASN A 62 14.98 2.85 -4.68
C ASN A 62 14.69 3.19 -6.16
N PRO A 63 13.52 2.78 -6.67
CA PRO A 63 13.19 3.01 -8.08
C PRO A 63 12.89 4.48 -8.37
N SER A 64 13.28 4.93 -9.56
CA SER A 64 12.97 6.29 -10.03
C SER A 64 11.63 6.27 -10.78
N ILE A 65 10.55 6.31 -10.03
CA ILE A 65 9.19 6.21 -10.58
C ILE A 65 8.25 7.17 -9.84
N SER A 66 7.11 7.45 -10.44
CA SER A 66 6.13 8.39 -9.88
C SER A 66 5.16 7.77 -8.88
N VAL A 67 5.25 6.47 -8.59
CA VAL A 67 4.41 5.85 -7.57
C VAL A 67 4.91 6.33 -6.21
N GLN A 68 4.07 7.10 -5.51
CA GLN A 68 4.48 7.77 -4.28
C GLN A 68 4.50 6.83 -3.07
N ASN A 69 3.54 5.90 -2.98
CA ASN A 69 3.52 4.95 -1.87
C ASN A 69 4.50 3.81 -2.14
N GLN A 70 5.62 3.85 -1.45
CA GLN A 70 6.69 2.87 -1.56
C GLN A 70 7.00 2.37 -0.15
N ILE A 71 6.55 1.17 0.13
CA ILE A 71 6.61 0.60 1.48
C ILE A 71 7.60 -0.57 1.49
N CYS A 72 8.62 -0.47 2.34
CA CYS A 72 9.59 -1.55 2.50
C CYS A 72 8.92 -2.74 3.19
N GLY A 73 9.16 -3.92 2.65
CA GLY A 73 8.65 -5.14 3.23
C GLY A 73 9.56 -6.33 2.95
N ARG A 74 9.20 -7.44 3.55
CA ARG A 74 9.91 -8.70 3.36
C ARG A 74 8.89 -9.75 2.93
N ILE A 75 9.23 -10.54 1.95
CA ILE A 75 8.37 -11.63 1.49
C ILE A 75 8.34 -12.69 2.59
N GLU A 76 7.16 -12.90 3.17
CA GLU A 76 6.95 -13.91 4.20
C GLU A 76 6.61 -15.27 3.59
N SER A 77 5.75 -15.26 2.57
CA SER A 77 5.36 -16.49 1.87
C SER A 77 4.88 -16.18 0.47
N ILE A 78 4.98 -17.19 -0.39
CA ILE A 78 4.51 -17.13 -1.77
C ILE A 78 3.62 -18.34 -2.02
N LYS A 79 2.38 -18.08 -2.42
CA LYS A 79 1.45 -19.14 -2.81
C LYS A 79 1.25 -19.03 -4.31
N LYS A 80 1.96 -19.89 -5.06
CA LYS A 80 1.89 -19.88 -6.51
C LYS A 80 0.66 -20.62 -7.00
N GLY A 81 -0.18 -19.94 -7.80
CA GLY A 81 -1.21 -20.57 -8.60
C GLY A 81 -0.74 -20.76 -10.02
N VAL A 82 -1.60 -21.28 -10.88
CA VAL A 82 -1.26 -21.48 -12.29
C VAL A 82 -1.12 -20.12 -13.00
N ILE A 83 -2.04 -19.20 -12.76
CA ILE A 83 -2.07 -17.90 -13.43
C ILE A 83 -1.70 -16.76 -12.47
N LEU A 84 -2.20 -16.81 -11.24
CA LEU A 84 -1.96 -15.78 -10.24
C LEU A 84 -1.21 -16.35 -9.04
N SER A 85 -0.37 -15.53 -8.46
CA SER A 85 0.37 -15.86 -7.23
C SER A 85 0.04 -14.84 -6.16
N GLN A 86 -0.09 -15.31 -4.93
CA GLN A 86 -0.35 -14.49 -3.75
C GLN A 86 0.93 -14.37 -2.95
N ILE A 87 1.36 -13.14 -2.74
CA ILE A 87 2.59 -12.83 -2.00
C ILE A 87 2.18 -12.20 -0.68
N THR A 88 2.60 -12.79 0.43
CA THR A 88 2.39 -12.20 1.75
C THR A 88 3.64 -11.43 2.13
N LEU A 89 3.45 -10.15 2.44
CA LEU A 89 4.53 -9.23 2.80
C LEU A 89 4.42 -8.84 4.26
N SER A 90 5.54 -8.90 4.95
CA SER A 90 5.69 -8.40 6.30
C SER A 90 6.19 -6.96 6.22
N ILE A 91 5.42 -6.02 6.76
CA ILE A 91 5.80 -4.59 6.80
C ILE A 91 5.77 -4.11 8.25
N GLY A 92 6.90 -4.30 8.96
CA GLY A 92 6.94 -4.07 10.38
C GLY A 92 6.09 -5.10 11.11
N GLU A 93 5.13 -4.65 11.91
CA GLU A 93 4.22 -5.53 12.64
C GLU A 93 2.99 -5.93 11.83
N ASP A 94 2.78 -5.31 10.68
CA ASP A 94 1.64 -5.56 9.84
C ASP A 94 1.97 -6.52 8.71
N LYS A 95 0.92 -7.08 8.11
CA LYS A 95 1.04 -7.93 6.93
C LYS A 95 0.11 -7.42 5.85
N ILE A 96 0.59 -7.42 4.63
CA ILE A 96 -0.24 -7.11 3.46
C ILE A 96 -0.08 -8.22 2.42
N GLN A 97 -1.04 -8.28 1.52
CA GLN A 97 -1.05 -9.26 0.44
C GLN A 97 -0.90 -8.54 -0.90
N SER A 98 -0.18 -9.17 -1.81
CA SER A 98 -0.09 -8.74 -3.20
C SER A 98 -0.47 -9.92 -4.08
N ILE A 99 -1.32 -9.67 -5.07
CA ILE A 99 -1.66 -10.67 -6.07
C ILE A 99 -1.09 -10.20 -7.40
N ILE A 100 -0.17 -10.98 -7.94
CA ILE A 100 0.48 -10.71 -9.22
C ILE A 100 0.36 -11.94 -10.10
N THR A 101 0.68 -11.81 -11.38
CA THR A 101 0.70 -13.00 -12.23
C THR A 101 1.83 -13.91 -11.79
N THR A 102 1.62 -15.22 -11.92
CA THR A 102 2.66 -16.18 -11.63
C THR A 102 3.85 -15.97 -12.55
N ASN A 103 3.58 -15.55 -13.80
CA ASN A 103 4.62 -15.21 -14.74
C ASN A 103 5.51 -14.07 -14.23
N ALA A 104 4.92 -13.00 -13.68
CA ALA A 104 5.70 -11.90 -13.10
C ALA A 104 6.51 -12.36 -11.88
N CYS A 105 5.91 -13.19 -11.03
CA CYS A 105 6.57 -13.75 -9.87
C CYS A 105 7.84 -14.53 -10.26
N GLU A 106 7.72 -15.32 -11.34
CA GLU A 106 8.84 -16.11 -11.85
C GLU A 106 9.90 -15.24 -12.54
N GLN A 107 9.47 -14.27 -13.34
CA GLN A 107 10.40 -13.35 -14.00
C GLN A 107 11.24 -12.56 -13.01
N LEU A 108 10.65 -12.15 -11.90
CA LEU A 108 11.35 -11.45 -10.83
C LEU A 108 12.12 -12.38 -9.92
N ASP A 109 11.91 -13.69 -10.04
CA ASP A 109 12.53 -14.70 -9.17
C ASP A 109 12.31 -14.35 -7.69
N LEU A 110 11.06 -14.07 -7.32
CA LEU A 110 10.72 -13.71 -5.95
C LEU A 110 10.88 -14.92 -5.03
N LYS A 111 11.46 -14.69 -3.85
CA LYS A 111 11.74 -15.74 -2.88
C LYS A 111 11.36 -15.30 -1.47
N GLU A 112 11.06 -16.24 -0.61
CA GLU A 112 10.82 -15.97 0.79
C GLU A 112 12.03 -15.29 1.43
N ASN A 113 11.77 -14.41 2.39
CA ASN A 113 12.74 -13.63 3.13
C ASN A 113 13.45 -12.54 2.33
N GLN A 114 13.04 -12.32 1.08
CA GLN A 114 13.61 -11.27 0.24
C GLN A 114 13.01 -9.91 0.62
N ASN A 115 13.87 -8.89 0.70
CA ASN A 115 13.41 -7.52 0.92
C ASN A 115 12.97 -6.91 -0.41
N ILE A 116 11.80 -6.27 -0.39
CA ILE A 116 11.20 -5.66 -1.58
C ILE A 116 10.50 -4.36 -1.21
N LEU A 117 10.06 -3.61 -2.22
CA LEU A 117 9.13 -2.51 -2.05
C LEU A 117 7.74 -2.92 -2.53
N ALA A 118 6.74 -2.57 -1.74
CA ALA A 118 5.36 -2.61 -2.17
C ALA A 118 5.00 -1.21 -2.67
N LEU A 119 4.45 -1.14 -3.87
CA LEU A 119 4.11 0.12 -4.53
C LEU A 119 2.60 0.19 -4.76
N ILE A 120 1.96 1.25 -4.30
CA ILE A 120 0.52 1.46 -4.48
C ILE A 120 0.29 2.89 -4.92
N LYS A 121 -0.38 3.10 -6.05
CA LYS A 121 -0.70 4.45 -6.53
C LYS A 121 -1.60 5.18 -5.54
N THR A 122 -1.45 6.49 -5.47
CA THR A 122 -2.20 7.32 -4.52
C THR A 122 -3.71 7.22 -4.69
N ASN A 123 -4.20 7.03 -5.92
CA ASN A 123 -5.63 6.91 -6.20
C ASN A 123 -6.18 5.50 -5.94
N GLU A 124 -5.32 4.54 -5.65
CA GLU A 124 -5.73 3.17 -5.30
C GLU A 124 -5.80 2.97 -3.79
N VAL A 125 -5.39 3.96 -3.01
CA VAL A 125 -5.48 3.92 -1.55
C VAL A 125 -6.78 4.59 -1.13
N SER A 126 -7.66 3.82 -0.49
CA SER A 126 -8.94 4.32 0.02
C SER A 126 -8.85 4.50 1.52
N LEU A 127 -9.65 5.41 2.05
CA LEU A 127 -9.73 5.67 3.49
C LEU A 127 -11.15 5.42 3.98
N SER A 128 -11.26 4.94 5.20
CA SER A 128 -12.54 4.66 5.83
C SER A 128 -12.49 5.02 7.30
N ALA A 129 -13.65 5.34 7.88
CA ALA A 129 -13.74 5.59 9.31
C ALA A 129 -13.25 4.37 10.09
N TYR A 130 -12.56 4.61 11.20
CA TYR A 130 -11.89 3.52 11.91
C TYR A 130 -12.83 2.65 12.73
N ASP A 131 -13.86 3.19 13.28
CA ASP A 131 -14.78 2.44 14.15
C ASP A 131 -15.60 1.33 13.47
#